data_4f1a90ce5956bf4fd9f9fc87521c9244
#
_entry.id   4f1a90ce5956bf4fd9f9fc87521c9244
#
_cell.length_a   1.000
_cell.length_b   1.000
_cell.length_c   1.000
_cell.angle_alpha   90.00
_cell.angle_beta   90.00
_cell.angle_gamma   90.00
#
_symmetry.space_group_name_H-M   'P 1'
#
loop_
_entity.id
_entity.type
_entity.pdbx_description
1 polymer ?
#
loop_
_entity_poly.entity_id
_entity_poly.type
_entity_poly.pdbx_seq_one_letter_code
_entity_poly.pdbx_strand_id
1 'polypeptide(L)'
;MEISKAELKSAAAASVGSDTSELRGAEILVKALQAEGVKYVWGYPGGAVLHIYDAFYKQDTIQHVLVRHEQAAVHAADGYARATGDVGVALVTSGPGVTNAVTGIATAYMDSIPMVIITGQVPTAAIGLDAFQECDTVGITRPVVKHNFLVKDARHVADVMKKAFHIARSGRPGPVVVDIPKDVSFNKATYTGYPDKVEMRSYNPVRKGHGGQIRKALQLLLGAKRPYIYTGGGVLLSNATNELRALVDLLGFPVTNTLMGLGAFPATDKRFLGMLGMHGTWEANNAMQNCDVLLAVGARFDDRVIGNPKHFASVDRKIIHIDIDPSSISKRVKVDVPIVGDVKDVLSEMIGMIREASARPDQAALADWWKTVEGWRAR
;
A
#
# COMPACT_ATOMS: atom_id res chain seq x y z
N MET A 1 6.13 -33.88 1.57
CA MET A 1 7.05 -33.27 2.54
C MET A 1 7.13 -31.80 2.19
N GLU A 2 6.25 -30.99 2.78
CA GLU A 2 6.20 -29.53 2.54
C GLU A 2 7.29 -28.87 3.40
N ILE A 3 8.24 -28.24 2.73
CA ILE A 3 9.26 -27.42 3.38
C ILE A 3 8.58 -26.12 3.81
N SER A 4 8.61 -25.80 5.11
CA SER A 4 7.95 -24.64 5.66
C SER A 4 8.56 -23.33 5.14
N LYS A 5 7.75 -22.25 4.99
CA LYS A 5 8.24 -20.90 4.61
C LYS A 5 9.31 -20.34 5.56
N ALA A 6 9.40 -20.87 6.77
CA ALA A 6 10.44 -20.51 7.75
C ALA A 6 11.81 -21.12 7.40
N GLU A 7 11.83 -22.34 6.88
CA GLU A 7 13.07 -23.02 6.47
C GLU A 7 13.65 -22.43 5.18
N LEU A 8 12.81 -21.98 4.25
CA LEU A 8 13.25 -21.22 3.07
C LEU A 8 13.85 -19.85 3.43
N LYS A 9 13.33 -19.18 4.46
CA LYS A 9 13.93 -17.94 4.98
C LYS A 9 15.24 -18.18 5.72
N SER A 10 15.38 -19.31 6.43
CA SER A 10 16.62 -19.67 7.13
C SER A 10 17.75 -20.04 6.16
N ALA A 11 17.43 -20.73 5.06
CA ALA A 11 18.42 -21.08 4.04
C ALA A 11 18.95 -19.85 3.26
N ALA A 12 18.12 -18.82 3.06
CA ALA A 12 18.53 -17.57 2.41
C ALA A 12 19.37 -16.66 3.33
N ALA A 13 19.27 -16.82 4.67
CA ALA A 13 20.03 -16.02 5.64
C ALA A 13 21.44 -16.59 5.95
N ALA A 14 21.78 -17.78 5.49
CA ALA A 14 22.97 -18.52 5.95
C ALA A 14 24.24 -18.32 5.11
N SER A 15 24.34 -17.31 4.22
CA SER A 15 25.58 -17.05 3.46
C SER A 15 25.86 -15.59 3.13
N VAL A 16 25.75 -14.68 4.11
CA VAL A 16 26.34 -13.34 3.95
C VAL A 16 27.66 -13.30 4.71
N GLY A 17 28.69 -13.91 4.12
CA GLY A 17 30.07 -13.63 4.46
C GLY A 17 30.37 -12.16 4.11
N SER A 18 31.20 -11.49 4.92
CA SER A 18 31.71 -10.13 4.69
C SER A 18 32.63 -10.09 3.47
N ASP A 19 32.06 -10.21 2.28
CA ASP A 19 32.79 -10.12 1.01
C ASP A 19 32.87 -8.63 0.62
N THR A 20 33.91 -7.95 1.10
CA THR A 20 34.26 -6.61 0.66
C THR A 20 34.77 -6.70 -0.78
N SER A 21 33.92 -6.42 -1.75
CA SER A 21 34.26 -6.44 -3.16
C SER A 21 34.05 -5.07 -3.82
N GLU A 22 34.94 -4.72 -4.74
CA GLU A 22 34.76 -3.55 -5.60
C GLU A 22 33.72 -3.89 -6.68
N LEU A 23 32.51 -3.32 -6.57
CA LEU A 23 31.40 -3.53 -7.50
C LEU A 23 30.98 -2.25 -8.17
N ARG A 24 30.47 -2.33 -9.39
CA ARG A 24 29.79 -1.21 -10.05
C ARG A 24 28.47 -0.91 -9.37
N GLY A 25 28.02 0.35 -9.41
CA GLY A 25 26.70 0.73 -8.87
C GLY A 25 25.55 -0.11 -9.43
N ALA A 26 25.62 -0.50 -10.70
CA ALA A 26 24.65 -1.41 -11.33
C ALA A 26 24.66 -2.82 -10.71
N GLU A 27 25.83 -3.34 -10.37
CA GLU A 27 25.97 -4.65 -9.72
C GLU A 27 25.46 -4.61 -8.26
N ILE A 28 25.75 -3.50 -7.56
CA ILE A 28 25.21 -3.24 -6.20
C ILE A 28 23.68 -3.16 -6.25
N LEU A 29 23.11 -2.50 -7.26
CA LEU A 29 21.67 -2.42 -7.47
C LEU A 29 21.04 -3.80 -7.62
N VAL A 30 21.61 -4.66 -8.47
CA VAL A 30 21.12 -6.03 -8.69
C VAL A 30 21.19 -6.84 -7.40
N LYS A 31 22.31 -6.77 -6.65
CA LYS A 31 22.45 -7.43 -5.33
C LYS A 31 21.40 -6.91 -4.33
N ALA A 32 21.09 -5.62 -4.33
CA ALA A 32 20.05 -5.05 -3.48
C ALA A 32 18.65 -5.60 -3.83
N LEU A 33 18.33 -5.72 -5.12
CA LEU A 33 17.08 -6.33 -5.57
C LEU A 33 16.98 -7.81 -5.20
N GLN A 34 18.08 -8.56 -5.33
CA GLN A 34 18.16 -9.95 -4.88
C GLN A 34 17.92 -10.09 -3.37
N ALA A 35 18.54 -9.24 -2.56
CA ALA A 35 18.39 -9.20 -1.11
C ALA A 35 16.97 -8.84 -0.66
N GLU A 36 16.23 -8.02 -1.44
CA GLU A 36 14.81 -7.71 -1.23
C GLU A 36 13.86 -8.83 -1.75
N GLY A 37 14.40 -9.90 -2.34
CA GLY A 37 13.62 -11.03 -2.85
C GLY A 37 12.85 -10.74 -4.13
N VAL A 38 13.29 -9.75 -4.90
CA VAL A 38 12.65 -9.39 -6.18
C VAL A 38 12.79 -10.54 -7.17
N LYS A 39 11.67 -10.97 -7.75
CA LYS A 39 11.63 -12.06 -8.74
C LYS A 39 11.51 -11.54 -10.17
N TYR A 40 10.81 -10.43 -10.35
CA TYR A 40 10.51 -9.85 -11.66
C TYR A 40 10.82 -8.36 -11.67
N VAL A 41 11.41 -7.91 -12.78
CA VAL A 41 11.58 -6.48 -13.11
C VAL A 41 11.01 -6.25 -14.51
N TRP A 42 10.00 -5.40 -14.62
CA TRP A 42 9.44 -5.00 -15.91
C TRP A 42 10.15 -3.75 -16.40
N GLY A 43 10.54 -3.73 -17.66
CA GLY A 43 11.27 -2.57 -18.13
C GLY A 43 11.48 -2.49 -19.64
N TYR A 44 12.00 -1.33 -20.05
CA TYR A 44 12.42 -1.06 -21.43
C TYR A 44 13.82 -0.46 -21.44
N PRO A 45 14.77 -1.00 -22.24
CA PRO A 45 16.15 -0.55 -22.25
C PRO A 45 16.29 0.83 -22.88
N GLY A 46 17.38 1.52 -22.50
CA GLY A 46 17.78 2.81 -23.07
C GLY A 46 19.18 3.22 -22.62
N GLY A 47 19.71 4.27 -23.21
CA GLY A 47 21.11 4.66 -23.07
C GLY A 47 21.60 4.91 -21.66
N ALA A 48 20.74 5.42 -20.76
CA ALA A 48 21.11 5.72 -19.38
C ALA A 48 21.18 4.46 -18.47
N VAL A 49 20.52 3.34 -18.85
CA VAL A 49 20.43 2.13 -18.03
C VAL A 49 21.21 0.93 -18.58
N LEU A 50 22.06 1.12 -19.59
CA LEU A 50 22.83 0.03 -20.22
C LEU A 50 23.66 -0.77 -19.21
N HIS A 51 24.30 -0.13 -18.25
CA HIS A 51 25.11 -0.81 -17.25
C HIS A 51 24.24 -1.64 -16.29
N ILE A 52 23.01 -1.19 -16.02
CA ILE A 52 22.05 -1.93 -15.20
C ILE A 52 21.59 -3.19 -15.97
N TYR A 53 21.28 -3.06 -17.26
CA TYR A 53 20.94 -4.22 -18.09
C TYR A 53 22.09 -5.22 -18.24
N ASP A 54 23.36 -4.74 -18.36
CA ASP A 54 24.54 -5.59 -18.36
C ASP A 54 24.68 -6.37 -17.05
N ALA A 55 24.38 -5.75 -15.90
CA ALA A 55 24.39 -6.43 -14.61
C ALA A 55 23.23 -7.44 -14.49
N PHE A 56 22.05 -7.15 -15.03
CA PHE A 56 20.94 -8.12 -15.09
C PHE A 56 21.27 -9.33 -15.95
N TYR A 57 21.98 -9.15 -17.05
CA TYR A 57 22.39 -10.25 -17.95
C TYR A 57 23.33 -11.26 -17.26
N LYS A 58 24.07 -10.85 -16.24
CA LYS A 58 25.05 -11.66 -15.51
C LYS A 58 24.48 -12.45 -14.34
N GLN A 59 23.16 -12.46 -14.16
CA GLN A 59 22.48 -13.17 -13.06
C GLN A 59 21.22 -13.88 -13.59
N ASP A 60 20.72 -14.87 -12.86
CA ASP A 60 19.61 -15.75 -13.24
C ASP A 60 18.47 -15.81 -12.22
N THR A 61 18.59 -15.06 -11.10
CA THR A 61 17.61 -15.09 -10.00
C THR A 61 16.46 -14.11 -10.17
N ILE A 62 16.67 -13.02 -10.93
CA ILE A 62 15.65 -12.01 -11.24
C ILE A 62 15.32 -12.09 -12.72
N GLN A 63 14.08 -12.35 -13.05
CA GLN A 63 13.62 -12.36 -14.43
C GLN A 63 13.29 -10.92 -14.87
N HIS A 64 13.97 -10.46 -15.94
CA HIS A 64 13.58 -9.23 -16.61
C HIS A 64 12.49 -9.53 -17.65
N VAL A 65 11.37 -8.75 -17.58
CA VAL A 65 10.26 -8.84 -18.53
C VAL A 65 10.27 -7.59 -19.42
N LEU A 66 10.66 -7.79 -20.68
CA LEU A 66 10.68 -6.72 -21.66
C LEU A 66 9.27 -6.29 -22.04
N VAL A 67 9.01 -5.01 -21.95
CA VAL A 67 7.76 -4.38 -22.42
C VAL A 67 8.02 -3.59 -23.72
N ARG A 68 6.97 -3.05 -24.33
CA ARG A 68 7.08 -2.18 -25.51
C ARG A 68 6.82 -0.71 -25.23
N HIS A 69 6.45 -0.38 -24.00
CA HIS A 69 6.20 0.97 -23.51
C HIS A 69 6.37 1.00 -22.00
N GLU A 70 6.99 2.03 -21.46
CA GLU A 70 7.32 2.12 -20.04
C GLU A 70 6.09 2.22 -19.15
N GLN A 71 5.00 2.81 -19.63
CA GLN A 71 3.71 2.78 -18.94
C GLN A 71 3.26 1.34 -18.67
N ALA A 72 3.43 0.44 -19.65
CA ALA A 72 3.08 -0.97 -19.48
C ALA A 72 3.98 -1.66 -18.44
N ALA A 73 5.27 -1.27 -18.35
CA ALA A 73 6.16 -1.80 -17.31
C ALA A 73 5.63 -1.48 -15.90
N VAL A 74 5.25 -0.22 -15.68
CA VAL A 74 4.76 0.22 -14.38
C VAL A 74 3.40 -0.41 -14.06
N HIS A 75 2.49 -0.49 -15.03
CA HIS A 75 1.20 -1.18 -14.81
C HIS A 75 1.34 -2.69 -14.57
N ALA A 76 2.31 -3.36 -15.22
CA ALA A 76 2.59 -4.76 -14.95
C ALA A 76 3.14 -4.98 -13.53
N ALA A 77 4.07 -4.12 -13.09
CA ALA A 77 4.59 -4.12 -11.72
C ALA A 77 3.50 -3.80 -10.69
N ASP A 78 2.59 -2.86 -10.99
CA ASP A 78 1.41 -2.55 -10.18
C ASP A 78 0.48 -3.77 -10.05
N GLY A 79 0.16 -4.43 -11.17
CA GLY A 79 -0.65 -5.67 -11.17
C GLY A 79 -0.01 -6.80 -10.36
N TYR A 80 1.31 -6.97 -10.46
CA TYR A 80 2.06 -7.92 -9.65
C TYR A 80 1.95 -7.62 -8.14
N ALA A 81 2.16 -6.36 -7.77
CA ALA A 81 2.06 -5.95 -6.36
C ALA A 81 0.65 -6.18 -5.78
N ARG A 82 -0.40 -5.92 -6.56
CA ARG A 82 -1.80 -6.20 -6.16
C ARG A 82 -2.06 -7.70 -5.98
N ALA A 83 -1.52 -8.52 -6.86
CA ALA A 83 -1.78 -9.95 -6.86
C ALA A 83 -1.00 -10.72 -5.79
N THR A 84 0.21 -10.26 -5.46
CA THR A 84 1.13 -10.98 -4.56
C THR A 84 1.24 -10.35 -3.17
N GLY A 85 1.00 -9.04 -3.04
CA GLY A 85 1.31 -8.26 -1.85
C GLY A 85 2.81 -7.89 -1.73
N ASP A 86 3.65 -8.29 -2.69
CA ASP A 86 5.06 -7.92 -2.77
C ASP A 86 5.23 -6.53 -3.40
N VAL A 87 6.44 -5.96 -3.31
CA VAL A 87 6.75 -4.69 -3.97
C VAL A 87 6.97 -4.91 -5.46
N GLY A 88 6.20 -4.23 -6.31
CA GLY A 88 6.40 -4.25 -7.76
C GLY A 88 7.62 -3.42 -8.18
N VAL A 89 8.42 -3.92 -9.12
CA VAL A 89 9.64 -3.22 -9.57
C VAL A 89 9.62 -2.96 -11.06
N ALA A 90 9.81 -1.71 -11.46
CA ALA A 90 9.97 -1.32 -12.87
C ALA A 90 11.32 -0.64 -13.09
N LEU A 91 11.90 -0.83 -14.29
CA LEU A 91 13.16 -0.21 -14.72
C LEU A 91 12.95 0.51 -16.04
N VAL A 92 13.20 1.83 -16.05
CA VAL A 92 13.02 2.68 -17.23
C VAL A 92 14.24 3.58 -17.44
N THR A 93 14.48 3.99 -18.69
CA THR A 93 15.57 4.91 -19.01
C THR A 93 15.22 6.36 -18.66
N SER A 94 16.18 7.29 -18.85
CA SER A 94 16.01 8.73 -18.64
C SER A 94 15.02 9.37 -19.62
N GLY A 95 14.62 10.60 -19.34
CA GLY A 95 13.81 11.44 -20.24
C GLY A 95 12.48 10.78 -20.62
N PRO A 96 12.29 10.40 -21.89
CA PRO A 96 11.03 9.78 -22.34
C PRO A 96 10.68 8.50 -21.60
N GLY A 97 11.65 7.74 -21.10
CA GLY A 97 11.39 6.56 -20.29
C GLY A 97 10.69 6.90 -18.98
N VAL A 98 11.16 7.92 -18.28
CA VAL A 98 10.54 8.42 -17.04
C VAL A 98 9.16 9.01 -17.32
N THR A 99 9.04 9.90 -18.30
CA THR A 99 7.78 10.60 -18.59
C THR A 99 6.69 9.63 -19.03
N ASN A 100 7.01 8.57 -19.77
CA ASN A 100 6.09 7.51 -20.13
C ASN A 100 5.63 6.66 -18.90
N ALA A 101 6.45 6.57 -17.87
CA ALA A 101 6.11 5.80 -16.66
C ALA A 101 5.14 6.53 -15.72
N VAL A 102 5.00 7.86 -15.82
CA VAL A 102 4.29 8.71 -14.85
C VAL A 102 2.83 8.29 -14.66
N THR A 103 2.12 7.92 -15.72
CA THR A 103 0.72 7.46 -15.62
C THR A 103 0.58 6.25 -14.70
N GLY A 104 1.44 5.24 -14.87
CA GLY A 104 1.43 4.05 -14.01
C GLY A 104 1.83 4.38 -12.57
N ILE A 105 2.80 5.28 -12.37
CA ILE A 105 3.22 5.75 -11.04
C ILE A 105 2.06 6.46 -10.34
N ALA A 106 1.35 7.35 -11.03
CA ALA A 106 0.20 8.08 -10.49
C ALA A 106 -0.95 7.12 -10.12
N THR A 107 -1.21 6.09 -10.94
CA THR A 107 -2.20 5.05 -10.65
C THR A 107 -1.86 4.31 -9.34
N ALA A 108 -0.62 3.83 -9.21
CA ALA A 108 -0.16 3.14 -8.00
C ALA A 108 -0.21 4.04 -6.75
N TYR A 109 0.13 5.33 -6.89
CA TYR A 109 0.05 6.29 -5.79
C TYR A 109 -1.38 6.49 -5.30
N MET A 110 -2.35 6.65 -6.20
CA MET A 110 -3.76 6.85 -5.85
C MET A 110 -4.35 5.65 -5.12
N ASP A 111 -3.93 4.44 -5.48
CA ASP A 111 -4.43 3.19 -4.90
C ASP A 111 -3.56 2.63 -3.77
N SER A 112 -2.47 3.34 -3.42
CA SER A 112 -1.56 2.94 -2.32
C SER A 112 -0.85 1.61 -2.59
N ILE A 113 -0.40 1.39 -3.84
CA ILE A 113 0.28 0.16 -4.25
C ILE A 113 1.79 0.29 -4.03
N PRO A 114 2.42 -0.65 -3.30
CA PRO A 114 3.85 -0.59 -3.03
C PRO A 114 4.67 -0.90 -4.29
N MET A 115 5.46 0.07 -4.73
CA MET A 115 6.31 -0.08 -5.91
C MET A 115 7.65 0.62 -5.73
N VAL A 116 8.69 0.10 -6.38
CA VAL A 116 9.97 0.77 -6.58
C VAL A 116 10.21 0.92 -8.07
N ILE A 117 10.27 2.16 -8.54
CA ILE A 117 10.54 2.49 -9.93
C ILE A 117 11.99 2.98 -10.03
N ILE A 118 12.82 2.21 -10.72
CA ILE A 118 14.21 2.54 -10.97
C ILE A 118 14.27 3.27 -12.30
N THR A 119 14.78 4.51 -12.27
CA THR A 119 14.91 5.35 -13.45
C THR A 119 16.39 5.60 -13.75
N GLY A 120 16.75 5.56 -15.01
CA GLY A 120 18.03 6.05 -15.43
C GLY A 120 18.03 7.58 -15.50
N GLN A 121 19.20 8.20 -15.30
CA GLN A 121 19.40 9.64 -15.47
C GLN A 121 20.67 9.89 -16.29
N VAL A 122 20.78 11.06 -16.89
CA VAL A 122 22.01 11.52 -17.53
C VAL A 122 23.16 11.54 -16.51
N PRO A 123 24.44 11.50 -16.93
CA PRO A 123 25.56 11.58 -15.98
C PRO A 123 25.43 12.77 -15.03
N THR A 124 25.89 12.61 -13.79
CA THR A 124 25.75 13.63 -12.73
C THR A 124 26.24 15.02 -13.15
N ALA A 125 27.34 15.10 -13.92
CA ALA A 125 27.86 16.35 -14.43
C ALA A 125 27.03 17.02 -15.53
N ALA A 126 26.06 16.28 -16.12
CA ALA A 126 25.20 16.78 -17.20
C ALA A 126 23.81 17.18 -16.71
N ILE A 127 23.47 16.90 -15.46
CA ILE A 127 22.17 17.25 -14.88
C ILE A 127 22.00 18.77 -14.79
N GLY A 128 20.94 19.30 -15.38
CA GLY A 128 20.63 20.73 -15.46
C GLY A 128 21.31 21.45 -16.60
N LEU A 129 21.89 20.72 -17.58
CA LEU A 129 22.57 21.28 -18.76
C LEU A 129 21.83 20.94 -20.06
N ASP A 130 20.57 20.60 -20.01
CA ASP A 130 19.73 20.25 -21.18
C ASP A 130 20.33 19.10 -22.03
N ALA A 131 20.87 18.09 -21.35
CA ALA A 131 21.47 16.94 -21.98
C ALA A 131 20.43 16.09 -22.74
N PHE A 132 20.91 15.33 -23.75
CA PHE A 132 20.02 14.45 -24.53
C PHE A 132 19.26 13.47 -23.64
N GLN A 133 17.94 13.48 -23.75
CA GLN A 133 17.02 12.69 -22.93
C GLN A 133 17.15 12.95 -21.42
N GLU A 134 17.48 14.15 -21.02
CA GLU A 134 17.37 14.61 -19.64
C GLU A 134 15.90 14.94 -19.29
N CYS A 135 15.50 14.68 -18.07
CA CYS A 135 14.32 15.29 -17.47
C CYS A 135 14.49 15.43 -15.96
N ASP A 136 13.78 16.38 -15.35
CA ASP A 136 13.71 16.50 -13.89
C ASP A 136 12.80 15.39 -13.33
N THR A 137 13.36 14.19 -13.20
CA THR A 137 12.65 13.01 -12.66
C THR A 137 12.04 13.30 -11.30
N VAL A 138 12.79 13.95 -10.41
CA VAL A 138 12.36 14.28 -9.05
C VAL A 138 11.19 15.27 -9.08
N GLY A 139 11.28 16.33 -9.88
CA GLY A 139 10.23 17.34 -10.00
C GLY A 139 8.94 16.77 -10.59
N ILE A 140 9.06 15.99 -11.70
CA ILE A 140 7.89 15.39 -12.38
C ILE A 140 7.19 14.36 -11.49
N THR A 141 7.91 13.55 -10.74
CA THR A 141 7.32 12.46 -9.96
C THR A 141 6.90 12.88 -8.55
N ARG A 142 7.42 13.97 -8.01
CA ARG A 142 7.16 14.44 -6.63
C ARG A 142 5.67 14.42 -6.22
N PRO A 143 4.70 14.87 -7.02
CA PRO A 143 3.29 14.90 -6.63
C PRO A 143 2.61 13.52 -6.65
N VAL A 144 3.23 12.52 -7.24
CA VAL A 144 2.63 11.19 -7.50
C VAL A 144 3.45 10.03 -6.91
N VAL A 145 4.36 10.31 -5.96
CA VAL A 145 5.14 9.30 -5.24
C VAL A 145 5.13 9.55 -3.74
N LYS A 146 5.40 8.53 -2.97
CA LYS A 146 5.68 8.69 -1.52
C LYS A 146 7.01 9.36 -1.28
N HIS A 147 8.01 8.98 -2.07
CA HIS A 147 9.36 9.55 -2.03
C HIS A 147 10.08 9.34 -3.34
N ASN A 148 11.08 10.16 -3.59
CA ASN A 148 12.03 9.96 -4.67
C ASN A 148 13.45 10.20 -4.19
N PHE A 149 14.39 9.46 -4.76
CA PHE A 149 15.82 9.58 -4.50
C PHE A 149 16.55 9.86 -5.80
N LEU A 150 17.45 10.85 -5.80
CA LEU A 150 18.48 11.00 -6.82
C LEU A 150 19.79 10.47 -6.21
N VAL A 151 20.30 9.36 -6.71
CA VAL A 151 21.50 8.71 -6.19
C VAL A 151 22.74 9.31 -6.84
N LYS A 152 23.54 10.05 -6.09
CA LYS A 152 24.72 10.77 -6.61
C LYS A 152 26.04 10.03 -6.44
N ASP A 153 26.06 8.85 -5.81
CA ASP A 153 27.27 8.09 -5.53
C ASP A 153 26.95 6.59 -5.45
N ALA A 154 27.76 5.75 -6.10
CA ALA A 154 27.60 4.30 -6.11
C ALA A 154 27.62 3.69 -4.71
N ARG A 155 28.36 4.28 -3.76
CA ARG A 155 28.41 3.86 -2.34
C ARG A 155 27.07 3.88 -1.65
N HIS A 156 26.13 4.70 -2.11
CA HIS A 156 24.83 4.87 -1.49
C HIS A 156 23.71 4.02 -2.12
N VAL A 157 23.98 3.30 -3.21
CA VAL A 157 22.96 2.54 -3.93
C VAL A 157 22.26 1.51 -3.02
N ALA A 158 23.03 0.71 -2.27
CA ALA A 158 22.46 -0.32 -1.39
C ALA A 158 21.56 0.28 -0.29
N ASP A 159 22.02 1.35 0.37
CA ASP A 159 21.28 2.03 1.44
C ASP A 159 20.01 2.72 0.89
N VAL A 160 20.09 3.38 -0.26
CA VAL A 160 18.93 4.00 -0.91
C VAL A 160 17.92 2.95 -1.32
N MET A 161 18.33 1.82 -1.88
CA MET A 161 17.41 0.73 -2.24
C MET A 161 16.72 0.17 -1.00
N LYS A 162 17.44 -0.03 0.10
CA LYS A 162 16.85 -0.46 1.38
C LYS A 162 15.78 0.51 1.87
N LYS A 163 16.05 1.80 1.84
CA LYS A 163 15.10 2.86 2.21
C LYS A 163 13.91 2.89 1.25
N ALA A 164 14.14 2.76 -0.06
CA ALA A 164 13.08 2.78 -1.06
C ALA A 164 12.06 1.65 -0.83
N PHE A 165 12.52 0.41 -0.65
CA PHE A 165 11.64 -0.72 -0.35
C PHE A 165 10.93 -0.57 0.99
N HIS A 166 11.62 -0.08 2.01
CA HIS A 166 10.99 0.19 3.31
C HIS A 166 9.88 1.23 3.21
N ILE A 167 10.12 2.36 2.55
CA ILE A 167 9.10 3.42 2.36
C ILE A 167 7.94 2.88 1.52
N ALA A 168 8.22 2.13 0.44
CA ALA A 168 7.19 1.62 -0.45
C ALA A 168 6.15 0.76 0.28
N ARG A 169 6.59 -0.11 1.22
CA ARG A 169 5.74 -1.11 1.88
C ARG A 169 5.23 -0.73 3.27
N SER A 170 5.79 0.30 3.92
CA SER A 170 5.44 0.65 5.30
C SER A 170 4.53 1.88 5.37
N GLY A 171 3.83 2.09 6.50
CA GLY A 171 2.79 3.11 6.59
C GLY A 171 1.71 2.88 5.52
N ARG A 172 1.14 3.95 4.96
CA ARG A 172 0.33 3.82 3.75
C ARG A 172 1.26 3.46 2.59
N PRO A 173 1.13 2.27 1.95
CA PRO A 173 2.00 1.87 0.85
C PRO A 173 1.91 2.82 -0.35
N GLY A 174 2.90 2.76 -1.23
CA GLY A 174 2.89 3.57 -2.44
C GLY A 174 4.21 3.54 -3.20
N PRO A 175 4.26 4.13 -4.40
CA PRO A 175 5.44 4.13 -5.25
C PRO A 175 6.56 5.00 -4.70
N VAL A 176 7.79 4.53 -4.88
CA VAL A 176 9.04 5.26 -4.64
C VAL A 176 9.87 5.22 -5.90
N VAL A 177 10.42 6.35 -6.31
CA VAL A 177 11.31 6.47 -7.47
C VAL A 177 12.75 6.55 -7.00
N VAL A 178 13.62 5.77 -7.65
CA VAL A 178 15.07 5.79 -7.43
C VAL A 178 15.74 6.13 -8.74
N ASP A 179 16.19 7.37 -8.86
CA ASP A 179 16.81 7.94 -10.06
C ASP A 179 18.32 7.77 -10.00
N ILE A 180 18.88 7.00 -10.96
CA ILE A 180 20.28 6.57 -10.94
C ILE A 180 21.00 7.13 -12.16
N PRO A 181 21.89 8.14 -12.00
CA PRO A 181 22.71 8.64 -13.06
C PRO A 181 23.59 7.56 -13.70
N LYS A 182 23.84 7.69 -15.01
CA LYS A 182 24.60 6.72 -15.80
C LYS A 182 26.01 6.47 -15.25
N ASP A 183 26.71 7.52 -14.85
CA ASP A 183 28.03 7.43 -14.23
C ASP A 183 28.00 6.73 -12.86
N VAL A 184 26.97 6.95 -12.05
CA VAL A 184 26.76 6.23 -10.77
C VAL A 184 26.59 4.73 -11.02
N SER A 185 25.81 4.34 -12.04
CA SER A 185 25.63 2.93 -12.40
C SER A 185 26.94 2.27 -12.90
N PHE A 186 27.85 3.04 -13.50
CA PHE A 186 29.13 2.58 -14.02
C PHE A 186 30.25 2.59 -12.98
N ASN A 187 30.30 3.61 -12.13
CA ASN A 187 31.38 3.80 -11.14
C ASN A 187 31.41 2.65 -10.14
N LYS A 188 32.63 2.30 -9.73
CA LYS A 188 32.87 1.27 -8.70
C LYS A 188 32.82 1.86 -7.30
N ALA A 189 32.37 1.03 -6.37
CA ALA A 189 32.39 1.31 -4.94
C ALA A 189 32.65 0.04 -4.15
N THR A 190 33.21 0.19 -2.97
CA THR A 190 33.36 -0.92 -2.02
C THR A 190 31.99 -1.33 -1.52
N TYR A 191 31.60 -2.56 -1.82
CA TYR A 191 30.34 -3.16 -1.34
C TYR A 191 30.61 -3.97 -0.09
N THR A 192 29.96 -3.64 1.02
CA THR A 192 30.09 -4.26 2.33
C THR A 192 28.90 -5.13 2.73
N GLY A 193 28.02 -5.40 1.76
CA GLY A 193 26.77 -6.13 1.99
C GLY A 193 25.52 -5.23 1.90
N TYR A 194 24.35 -5.87 1.88
CA TYR A 194 23.07 -5.15 1.91
C TYR A 194 22.71 -4.82 3.35
N PRO A 195 22.24 -3.59 3.66
CA PRO A 195 21.94 -3.20 5.05
C PRO A 195 20.85 -4.06 5.68
N ASP A 196 21.06 -4.53 6.91
CA ASP A 196 20.06 -5.29 7.67
C ASP A 196 18.91 -4.40 8.15
N LYS A 197 19.23 -3.16 8.54
CA LYS A 197 18.28 -2.22 9.14
C LYS A 197 18.17 -0.96 8.31
N VAL A 198 16.98 -0.34 8.40
CA VAL A 198 16.73 0.99 7.82
C VAL A 198 16.94 2.04 8.89
N GLU A 199 17.81 3.01 8.60
CA GLU A 199 18.03 4.16 9.46
C GLU A 199 17.43 5.41 8.80
N MET A 200 16.27 5.87 9.32
CA MET A 200 15.57 7.07 8.86
C MET A 200 15.09 7.89 10.06
N ARG A 201 15.52 9.14 10.15
CA ARG A 201 15.15 10.04 11.26
C ARG A 201 13.71 10.58 11.14
N SER A 202 13.22 10.79 9.92
CA SER A 202 11.99 11.55 9.64
C SER A 202 10.82 10.67 9.18
N TYR A 203 11.00 9.35 9.08
CA TYR A 203 9.94 8.45 8.61
C TYR A 203 9.67 7.35 9.63
N ASN A 204 8.64 7.57 10.45
CA ASN A 204 8.23 6.66 11.52
C ASN A 204 6.69 6.48 11.48
N PRO A 205 6.16 5.59 10.64
CA PRO A 205 4.72 5.38 10.53
C PRO A 205 4.15 4.81 11.83
N VAL A 206 3.03 5.37 12.27
CA VAL A 206 2.29 4.92 13.46
C VAL A 206 1.57 3.62 13.13
N ARG A 207 1.83 2.55 13.88
CA ARG A 207 1.17 1.26 13.68
C ARG A 207 0.08 0.99 14.72
N LYS A 208 0.34 1.28 15.99
CA LYS A 208 -0.61 1.02 17.07
C LYS A 208 -1.61 2.16 17.21
N GLY A 209 -2.88 1.82 17.24
CA GLY A 209 -3.97 2.76 17.52
C GLY A 209 -3.91 3.27 18.97
N HIS A 210 -4.47 4.47 19.20
CA HIS A 210 -4.56 5.02 20.54
C HIS A 210 -5.66 4.31 21.33
N GLY A 211 -5.32 3.58 22.41
CA GLY A 211 -6.24 2.75 23.20
C GLY A 211 -7.48 3.49 23.75
N GLY A 212 -7.35 4.79 24.06
CA GLY A 212 -8.49 5.63 24.47
C GLY A 212 -9.52 5.83 23.36
N GLN A 213 -9.04 6.02 22.11
CA GLN A 213 -9.92 6.14 20.95
C GLN A 213 -10.56 4.80 20.58
N ILE A 214 -9.82 3.70 20.74
CA ILE A 214 -10.35 2.35 20.53
C ILE A 214 -11.49 2.06 21.52
N ARG A 215 -11.31 2.38 22.81
CA ARG A 215 -12.39 2.23 23.81
C ARG A 215 -13.61 3.09 23.48
N LYS A 216 -13.42 4.33 23.06
CA LYS A 216 -14.51 5.22 22.65
C LYS A 216 -15.25 4.68 21.43
N ALA A 217 -14.51 4.14 20.46
CA ALA A 217 -15.09 3.47 19.29
C ALA A 217 -15.97 2.28 19.68
N LEU A 218 -15.46 1.42 20.57
CA LEU A 218 -16.22 0.26 21.06
C LEU A 218 -17.49 0.66 21.80
N GLN A 219 -17.46 1.70 22.64
CA GLN A 219 -18.65 2.21 23.32
C GLN A 219 -19.73 2.64 22.32
N LEU A 220 -19.33 3.35 21.24
CA LEU A 220 -20.28 3.74 20.18
C LEU A 220 -20.82 2.54 19.42
N LEU A 221 -19.98 1.58 19.04
CA LEU A 221 -20.40 0.38 18.31
C LEU A 221 -21.36 -0.49 19.13
N LEU A 222 -21.07 -0.71 20.40
CA LEU A 222 -21.92 -1.54 21.28
C LEU A 222 -23.26 -0.88 21.60
N GLY A 223 -23.33 0.47 21.60
CA GLY A 223 -24.55 1.24 21.80
C GLY A 223 -25.33 1.54 20.52
N ALA A 224 -24.80 1.14 19.34
CA ALA A 224 -25.42 1.44 18.07
C ALA A 224 -26.72 0.64 17.85
N LYS A 225 -27.73 1.30 17.28
CA LYS A 225 -28.99 0.67 16.87
C LYS A 225 -28.99 0.25 15.40
N ARG A 226 -28.26 0.99 14.57
CA ARG A 226 -28.13 0.77 13.12
C ARG A 226 -26.66 0.84 12.68
N PRO A 227 -25.81 -0.05 13.22
CA PRO A 227 -24.39 -0.04 12.91
C PRO A 227 -24.10 -0.47 11.47
N TYR A 228 -22.98 0.05 10.90
CA TYR A 228 -22.52 -0.34 9.58
C TYR A 228 -20.99 -0.36 9.51
N ILE A 229 -20.42 -1.38 8.88
CA ILE A 229 -18.98 -1.50 8.68
C ILE A 229 -18.68 -1.24 7.21
N TYR A 230 -17.81 -0.25 6.96
CA TYR A 230 -17.35 0.19 5.65
C TYR A 230 -15.87 -0.10 5.50
N THR A 231 -15.48 -1.04 4.64
CA THR A 231 -14.11 -1.52 4.50
C THR A 231 -13.49 -1.11 3.17
N GLY A 232 -12.22 -0.78 3.20
CA GLY A 232 -11.44 -0.41 2.03
C GLY A 232 -10.21 -1.28 1.81
N GLY A 233 -9.38 -0.90 0.84
CA GLY A 233 -8.13 -1.59 0.49
C GLY A 233 -7.13 -1.70 1.63
N GLY A 234 -7.22 -0.84 2.65
CA GLY A 234 -6.36 -0.91 3.83
C GLY A 234 -6.48 -2.22 4.62
N VAL A 235 -7.64 -2.89 4.56
CA VAL A 235 -7.81 -4.22 5.16
C VAL A 235 -6.93 -5.26 4.47
N LEU A 236 -6.88 -5.25 3.14
CA LEU A 236 -6.05 -6.16 2.33
C LEU A 236 -4.57 -5.83 2.48
N LEU A 237 -4.20 -4.55 2.38
CA LEU A 237 -2.82 -4.07 2.51
C LEU A 237 -2.22 -4.37 3.90
N SER A 238 -3.05 -4.38 4.94
CA SER A 238 -2.66 -4.75 6.32
C SER A 238 -2.72 -6.27 6.57
N ASN A 239 -3.21 -7.07 5.60
CA ASN A 239 -3.49 -8.50 5.77
C ASN A 239 -4.38 -8.80 6.99
N ALA A 240 -5.48 -8.01 7.14
CA ALA A 240 -6.37 -8.01 8.29
C ALA A 240 -7.74 -8.67 8.03
N THR A 241 -7.86 -9.50 7.00
CA THR A 241 -9.12 -10.16 6.63
C THR A 241 -9.67 -11.08 7.72
N ASN A 242 -8.79 -11.80 8.43
CA ASN A 242 -9.16 -12.68 9.52
C ASN A 242 -9.65 -11.88 10.74
N GLU A 243 -9.00 -10.78 11.07
CA GLU A 243 -9.37 -9.88 12.14
C GLU A 243 -10.70 -9.19 11.84
N LEU A 244 -10.92 -8.75 10.59
CA LEU A 244 -12.20 -8.20 10.16
C LEU A 244 -13.33 -9.23 10.34
N ARG A 245 -13.14 -10.47 9.86
CA ARG A 245 -14.12 -11.54 10.02
C ARG A 245 -14.43 -11.80 11.50
N ALA A 246 -13.41 -11.94 12.33
CA ALA A 246 -13.58 -12.17 13.77
C ALA A 246 -14.32 -11.01 14.45
N LEU A 247 -14.07 -9.76 14.09
CA LEU A 247 -14.81 -8.61 14.59
C LEU A 247 -16.28 -8.66 14.16
N VAL A 248 -16.55 -8.96 12.88
CA VAL A 248 -17.93 -9.08 12.35
C VAL A 248 -18.68 -10.26 12.99
N ASP A 249 -17.99 -11.37 13.29
CA ASP A 249 -18.58 -12.51 13.99
C ASP A 249 -19.01 -12.17 15.43
N LEU A 250 -18.22 -11.31 16.10
CA LEU A 250 -18.53 -10.85 17.45
C LEU A 250 -19.69 -9.83 17.50
N LEU A 251 -19.75 -8.95 16.48
CA LEU A 251 -20.70 -7.83 16.46
C LEU A 251 -21.99 -8.13 15.69
N GLY A 252 -21.96 -8.99 14.68
CA GLY A 252 -23.10 -9.32 13.83
C GLY A 252 -23.54 -8.21 12.87
N PHE A 253 -22.70 -7.19 12.61
CA PHE A 253 -23.03 -6.01 11.83
C PHE A 253 -22.98 -6.26 10.33
N PRO A 254 -23.80 -5.54 9.53
CA PRO A 254 -23.67 -5.53 8.08
C PRO A 254 -22.34 -4.90 7.63
N VAL A 255 -21.78 -5.46 6.55
CA VAL A 255 -20.49 -5.07 5.99
C VAL A 255 -20.60 -4.72 4.51
N THR A 256 -19.91 -3.68 4.09
CA THR A 256 -19.72 -3.32 2.69
C THR A 256 -18.25 -3.08 2.38
N ASN A 257 -17.86 -3.34 1.14
CA ASN A 257 -16.50 -3.08 0.66
C ASN A 257 -16.49 -1.97 -0.39
N THR A 258 -15.40 -1.19 -0.41
CA THR A 258 -15.07 -0.39 -1.61
C THR A 258 -14.61 -1.31 -2.73
N LEU A 259 -14.45 -0.77 -3.95
CA LEU A 259 -13.81 -1.50 -5.06
C LEU A 259 -12.44 -2.07 -4.65
N MET A 260 -11.59 -1.25 -4.02
CA MET A 260 -10.27 -1.67 -3.54
C MET A 260 -10.33 -2.58 -2.30
N GLY A 261 -11.48 -2.66 -1.64
CA GLY A 261 -11.72 -3.54 -0.50
C GLY A 261 -12.37 -4.88 -0.87
N LEU A 262 -12.71 -5.11 -2.13
CA LEU A 262 -13.27 -6.39 -2.58
C LEU A 262 -12.30 -7.54 -2.25
N GLY A 263 -12.83 -8.60 -1.61
CA GLY A 263 -12.02 -9.68 -1.06
C GLY A 263 -11.66 -9.54 0.43
N ALA A 264 -11.85 -8.36 1.04
CA ALA A 264 -11.60 -8.16 2.47
C ALA A 264 -12.60 -8.91 3.37
N PHE A 265 -13.84 -9.10 2.89
CA PHE A 265 -14.86 -9.88 3.56
C PHE A 265 -15.53 -10.85 2.58
N PRO A 266 -15.90 -12.09 2.99
CA PRO A 266 -16.46 -13.09 2.08
C PRO A 266 -17.79 -12.64 1.46
N ALA A 267 -17.89 -12.69 0.14
CA ALA A 267 -19.13 -12.34 -0.58
C ALA A 267 -20.26 -13.37 -0.36
N THR A 268 -19.94 -14.57 0.11
CA THR A 268 -20.91 -15.63 0.43
C THR A 268 -21.52 -15.48 1.83
N ASP A 269 -20.98 -14.60 2.66
CA ASP A 269 -21.53 -14.32 3.99
C ASP A 269 -22.77 -13.42 3.85
N LYS A 270 -23.87 -13.81 4.47
CA LYS A 270 -25.14 -13.05 4.44
C LYS A 270 -25.04 -11.63 4.99
N ARG A 271 -24.01 -11.33 5.80
CA ARG A 271 -23.76 -9.98 6.34
C ARG A 271 -23.12 -9.05 5.33
N PHE A 272 -22.59 -9.59 4.22
CA PHE A 272 -22.04 -8.79 3.15
C PHE A 272 -23.13 -8.18 2.28
N LEU A 273 -23.15 -6.84 2.15
CA LEU A 273 -24.16 -6.12 1.39
C LEU A 273 -23.67 -5.74 -0.03
N GLY A 274 -22.52 -6.27 -0.46
CA GLY A 274 -21.92 -5.90 -1.73
C GLY A 274 -21.07 -4.63 -1.63
N MET A 275 -20.78 -4.02 -2.77
CA MET A 275 -20.08 -2.75 -2.88
C MET A 275 -21.06 -1.59 -2.69
N LEU A 276 -20.58 -0.46 -2.20
CA LEU A 276 -21.36 0.78 -2.07
C LEU A 276 -20.89 1.86 -3.08
N GLY A 277 -21.60 2.95 -3.11
CA GLY A 277 -21.28 4.12 -3.94
C GLY A 277 -21.98 4.10 -5.30
N MET A 278 -21.39 4.79 -6.29
CA MET A 278 -21.97 4.98 -7.62
C MET A 278 -22.31 3.66 -8.33
N HIS A 279 -21.48 2.65 -8.13
CA HIS A 279 -21.66 1.32 -8.73
C HIS A 279 -22.04 0.26 -7.69
N GLY A 280 -22.58 0.70 -6.55
CA GLY A 280 -22.92 -0.16 -5.42
C GLY A 280 -24.34 -0.72 -5.50
N THR A 281 -24.61 -1.69 -4.62
CA THR A 281 -25.94 -2.27 -4.46
C THR A 281 -26.90 -1.31 -3.78
N TRP A 282 -28.19 -1.54 -3.97
CA TRP A 282 -29.23 -0.73 -3.37
C TRP A 282 -29.21 -0.80 -1.84
N GLU A 283 -29.11 -2.00 -1.29
CA GLU A 283 -29.05 -2.23 0.15
C GLU A 283 -27.80 -1.64 0.81
N ALA A 284 -26.61 -1.73 0.16
CA ALA A 284 -25.38 -1.15 0.70
C ALA A 284 -25.47 0.39 0.78
N ASN A 285 -26.00 1.03 -0.25
CA ASN A 285 -26.19 2.47 -0.28
C ASN A 285 -27.23 2.95 0.74
N ASN A 286 -28.35 2.24 0.87
CA ASN A 286 -29.37 2.57 1.88
C ASN A 286 -28.85 2.34 3.30
N ALA A 287 -28.10 1.25 3.56
CA ALA A 287 -27.49 1.02 4.86
C ALA A 287 -26.50 2.15 5.22
N MET A 288 -25.70 2.61 4.26
CA MET A 288 -24.81 3.76 4.47
C MET A 288 -25.57 5.05 4.83
N GLN A 289 -26.71 5.31 4.19
CA GLN A 289 -27.49 6.53 4.45
C GLN A 289 -28.29 6.49 5.75
N ASN A 290 -28.66 5.31 6.23
CA ASN A 290 -29.53 5.16 7.38
C ASN A 290 -28.83 4.67 8.66
N CYS A 291 -27.54 4.35 8.62
CA CYS A 291 -26.78 3.94 9.81
C CYS A 291 -26.64 5.10 10.80
N ASP A 292 -26.64 4.78 12.11
CA ASP A 292 -26.36 5.71 13.21
C ASP A 292 -24.89 5.71 13.65
N VAL A 293 -24.20 4.57 13.46
CA VAL A 293 -22.76 4.43 13.69
C VAL A 293 -22.10 3.77 12.48
N LEU A 294 -21.12 4.46 11.91
CA LEU A 294 -20.32 3.99 10.78
C LEU A 294 -18.90 3.69 11.24
N LEU A 295 -18.45 2.45 11.08
CA LEU A 295 -17.06 2.06 11.27
C LEU A 295 -16.38 1.98 9.89
N ALA A 296 -15.56 2.97 9.55
CA ALA A 296 -14.73 2.96 8.35
C ALA A 296 -13.37 2.33 8.67
N VAL A 297 -12.98 1.29 7.92
CA VAL A 297 -11.77 0.51 8.14
C VAL A 297 -10.90 0.51 6.89
N GLY A 298 -9.79 1.25 6.93
CA GLY A 298 -8.86 1.36 5.81
C GLY A 298 -9.50 1.86 4.52
N ALA A 299 -10.43 2.82 4.62
CA ALA A 299 -11.21 3.40 3.52
C ALA A 299 -11.18 4.93 3.60
N ARG A 300 -10.94 5.61 2.47
CA ARG A 300 -10.67 7.06 2.43
C ARG A 300 -11.88 7.95 2.10
N PHE A 301 -13.08 7.42 2.08
CA PHE A 301 -14.31 8.16 1.72
C PHE A 301 -14.21 8.83 0.34
N ASP A 302 -13.94 8.03 -0.68
CA ASP A 302 -13.79 8.46 -2.07
C ASP A 302 -15.05 9.18 -2.59
N ASP A 303 -14.89 10.03 -3.63
CA ASP A 303 -16.03 10.74 -4.25
C ASP A 303 -17.01 9.81 -4.95
N ARG A 304 -16.58 8.62 -5.38
CA ARG A 304 -17.45 7.59 -5.95
C ARG A 304 -18.36 6.93 -4.91
N VAL A 305 -18.00 7.03 -3.63
CA VAL A 305 -18.78 6.53 -2.49
C VAL A 305 -19.63 7.63 -1.89
N ILE A 306 -19.05 8.81 -1.60
CA ILE A 306 -19.73 9.89 -0.88
C ILE A 306 -20.62 10.72 -1.79
N GLY A 307 -20.26 10.86 -3.07
CA GLY A 307 -21.00 11.70 -4.02
C GLY A 307 -21.06 13.15 -3.56
N ASN A 308 -22.17 13.55 -2.92
CA ASN A 308 -22.34 14.89 -2.37
C ASN A 308 -22.04 14.93 -0.86
N PRO A 309 -20.92 15.56 -0.44
CA PRO A 309 -20.53 15.64 0.98
C PRO A 309 -21.57 16.34 1.87
N LYS A 310 -22.32 17.31 1.34
CA LYS A 310 -23.37 18.03 2.10
C LYS A 310 -24.53 17.09 2.44
N HIS A 311 -24.98 16.29 1.49
CA HIS A 311 -26.02 15.28 1.72
C HIS A 311 -25.53 14.18 2.66
N PHE A 312 -24.29 13.74 2.51
CA PHE A 312 -23.72 12.76 3.41
C PHE A 312 -23.64 13.27 4.85
N ALA A 313 -23.29 14.54 5.05
CA ALA A 313 -23.18 15.19 6.36
C ALA A 313 -24.54 15.54 6.99
N SER A 314 -25.64 15.55 6.23
CA SER A 314 -26.98 15.89 6.75
C SER A 314 -27.60 14.77 7.61
N VAL A 315 -27.04 13.57 7.58
CA VAL A 315 -27.51 12.43 8.38
C VAL A 315 -26.82 12.46 9.75
N ASP A 316 -27.60 12.40 10.81
CA ASP A 316 -27.06 12.31 12.19
C ASP A 316 -26.52 10.90 12.42
N ARG A 317 -25.19 10.77 12.31
CA ARG A 317 -24.45 9.52 12.56
C ARG A 317 -23.10 9.82 13.21
N LYS A 318 -22.58 8.83 13.92
CA LYS A 318 -21.21 8.86 14.42
C LYS A 318 -20.27 8.10 13.49
N ILE A 319 -19.16 8.70 13.13
CA ILE A 319 -18.16 8.12 12.22
C ILE A 319 -16.89 7.80 13.00
N ILE A 320 -16.57 6.50 13.02
CA ILE A 320 -15.29 5.97 13.51
C ILE A 320 -14.44 5.68 12.28
N HIS A 321 -13.20 6.17 12.24
CA HIS A 321 -12.32 5.97 11.09
C HIS A 321 -10.97 5.42 11.53
N ILE A 322 -10.68 4.20 11.09
CA ILE A 322 -9.39 3.53 11.26
C ILE A 322 -8.61 3.68 9.95
N ASP A 323 -7.49 4.39 9.99
CA ASP A 323 -6.60 4.56 8.85
C ASP A 323 -5.15 4.70 9.32
N ILE A 324 -4.20 4.15 8.57
CA ILE A 324 -2.77 4.27 8.87
C ILE A 324 -2.22 5.66 8.51
N ASP A 325 -2.88 6.36 7.59
CA ASP A 325 -2.50 7.68 7.11
C ASP A 325 -3.30 8.77 7.84
N PRO A 326 -2.68 9.53 8.76
CA PRO A 326 -3.37 10.58 9.48
C PRO A 326 -3.92 11.68 8.55
N SER A 327 -3.36 11.86 7.35
CA SER A 327 -3.84 12.83 6.38
C SER A 327 -5.17 12.46 5.71
N SER A 328 -5.57 11.20 5.79
CA SER A 328 -6.87 10.71 5.32
C SER A 328 -8.01 11.00 6.30
N ILE A 329 -7.69 11.14 7.59
CA ILE A 329 -8.68 11.38 8.65
C ILE A 329 -9.31 12.77 8.49
N SER A 330 -10.64 12.82 8.48
CA SER A 330 -11.42 14.06 8.32
C SER A 330 -11.15 14.86 7.03
N LYS A 331 -10.51 14.24 6.04
CA LYS A 331 -10.18 14.92 4.78
C LYS A 331 -11.42 15.25 3.94
N ARG A 332 -12.40 14.34 3.91
CA ARG A 332 -13.65 14.49 3.13
C ARG A 332 -14.90 14.55 3.98
N VAL A 333 -14.94 13.81 5.05
CA VAL A 333 -16.06 13.73 5.98
C VAL A 333 -15.57 13.97 7.39
N LYS A 334 -16.35 14.66 8.22
CA LYS A 334 -16.01 14.86 9.63
C LYS A 334 -16.04 13.53 10.37
N VAL A 335 -14.98 13.23 11.10
CA VAL A 335 -14.82 11.99 11.89
C VAL A 335 -15.01 12.30 13.37
N ASP A 336 -15.84 11.53 14.08
CA ASP A 336 -16.07 11.66 15.53
C ASP A 336 -15.01 10.95 16.36
N VAL A 337 -14.53 9.79 15.86
CA VAL A 337 -13.50 8.99 16.55
C VAL A 337 -12.42 8.60 15.54
N PRO A 338 -11.32 9.38 15.45
CA PRO A 338 -10.18 9.02 14.63
C PRO A 338 -9.31 7.98 15.34
N ILE A 339 -8.88 6.94 14.61
CA ILE A 339 -7.92 5.94 15.08
C ILE A 339 -6.82 5.82 14.02
N VAL A 340 -5.69 6.48 14.25
CA VAL A 340 -4.52 6.35 13.39
C VAL A 340 -3.75 5.11 13.80
N GLY A 341 -3.62 4.13 12.88
CA GLY A 341 -2.92 2.88 13.13
C GLY A 341 -3.13 1.86 12.02
N ASP A 342 -2.34 0.80 12.07
CA ASP A 342 -2.48 -0.35 11.18
C ASP A 342 -3.79 -1.08 11.47
N VAL A 343 -4.54 -1.42 10.41
CA VAL A 343 -5.87 -2.04 10.55
C VAL A 343 -5.80 -3.33 11.35
N LYS A 344 -4.81 -4.20 11.09
CA LYS A 344 -4.67 -5.48 11.79
C LYS A 344 -4.43 -5.29 13.28
N ASP A 345 -3.51 -4.39 13.62
CA ASP A 345 -3.16 -4.12 15.02
C ASP A 345 -4.37 -3.52 15.78
N VAL A 346 -5.09 -2.57 15.16
CA VAL A 346 -6.28 -1.93 15.76
C VAL A 346 -7.44 -2.93 15.93
N LEU A 347 -7.76 -3.71 14.88
CA LEU A 347 -8.85 -4.71 14.98
C LEU A 347 -8.54 -5.80 16.00
N SER A 348 -7.28 -6.26 16.10
CA SER A 348 -6.85 -7.24 17.10
C SER A 348 -7.07 -6.71 18.52
N GLU A 349 -6.72 -5.44 18.79
CA GLU A 349 -6.95 -4.80 20.09
C GLU A 349 -8.47 -4.67 20.39
N MET A 350 -9.26 -4.24 19.40
CA MET A 350 -10.73 -4.16 19.54
C MET A 350 -11.35 -5.52 19.90
N ILE A 351 -10.94 -6.59 19.21
CA ILE A 351 -11.41 -7.96 19.45
C ILE A 351 -11.04 -8.41 20.87
N GLY A 352 -9.81 -8.16 21.30
CA GLY A 352 -9.35 -8.44 22.67
C GLY A 352 -10.25 -7.78 23.71
N MET A 353 -10.46 -6.47 23.60
CA MET A 353 -11.31 -5.71 24.54
C MET A 353 -12.78 -6.21 24.57
N ILE A 354 -13.37 -6.57 23.41
CA ILE A 354 -14.74 -7.10 23.35
C ILE A 354 -14.83 -8.45 24.08
N ARG A 355 -13.84 -9.32 23.88
CA ARG A 355 -13.81 -10.65 24.50
C ARG A 355 -13.61 -10.57 26.02
N GLU A 356 -12.69 -9.73 26.48
CA GLU A 356 -12.41 -9.52 27.91
C GLU A 356 -13.63 -8.95 28.65
N ALA A 357 -14.32 -7.98 28.06
CA ALA A 357 -15.51 -7.39 28.65
C ALA A 357 -16.76 -8.26 28.50
N SER A 358 -16.73 -9.36 27.73
CA SER A 358 -17.89 -10.18 27.36
C SER A 358 -19.06 -9.32 26.79
N ALA A 359 -18.71 -8.19 26.19
CA ALA A 359 -19.68 -7.20 25.72
C ALA A 359 -20.34 -7.63 24.41
N ARG A 360 -21.61 -7.30 24.25
CA ARG A 360 -22.38 -7.57 23.02
C ARG A 360 -23.23 -6.36 22.66
N PRO A 361 -23.52 -6.16 21.36
CA PRO A 361 -24.50 -5.18 20.90
C PRO A 361 -25.90 -5.53 21.41
N ASP A 362 -26.81 -4.54 21.41
CA ASP A 362 -28.23 -4.75 21.63
C ASP A 362 -28.82 -5.64 20.52
N GLN A 363 -29.15 -6.88 20.87
CA GLN A 363 -29.61 -7.90 19.92
C GLN A 363 -31.00 -7.59 19.34
N ALA A 364 -31.86 -6.91 20.08
CA ALA A 364 -33.20 -6.53 19.62
C ALA A 364 -33.09 -5.40 18.58
N ALA A 365 -32.32 -4.37 18.89
CA ALA A 365 -32.08 -3.27 17.95
C ALA A 365 -31.35 -3.76 16.67
N LEU A 366 -30.40 -4.68 16.81
CA LEU A 366 -29.70 -5.27 15.68
C LEU A 366 -30.63 -6.13 14.80
N ALA A 367 -31.56 -6.90 15.40
CA ALA A 367 -32.56 -7.67 14.66
C ALA A 367 -33.49 -6.76 13.84
N ASP A 368 -33.97 -5.66 14.42
CA ASP A 368 -34.78 -4.66 13.69
C ASP A 368 -34.03 -4.00 12.56
N TRP A 369 -32.76 -3.71 12.77
CA TRP A 369 -31.88 -3.19 11.73
C TRP A 369 -31.71 -4.19 10.58
N TRP A 370 -31.44 -5.45 10.87
CA TRP A 370 -31.37 -6.51 9.86
C TRP A 370 -32.68 -6.67 9.09
N LYS A 371 -33.84 -6.63 9.76
CA LYS A 371 -35.15 -6.64 9.08
C LYS A 371 -35.27 -5.52 8.06
N THR A 372 -34.78 -4.32 8.40
CA THR A 372 -34.77 -3.17 7.50
C THR A 372 -33.85 -3.41 6.29
N VAL A 373 -32.62 -3.89 6.53
CA VAL A 373 -31.64 -4.21 5.49
C VAL A 373 -32.14 -5.29 4.53
N GLU A 374 -32.72 -6.38 5.06
CA GLU A 374 -33.29 -7.44 4.24
C GLU A 374 -34.48 -6.95 3.40
N GLY A 375 -35.26 -5.99 3.92
CA GLY A 375 -36.31 -5.33 3.14
C GLY A 375 -35.79 -4.56 1.94
N TRP A 376 -34.59 -4.00 1.99
CA TRP A 376 -33.93 -3.39 0.84
C TRP A 376 -33.35 -4.43 -0.12
N ARG A 377 -32.78 -5.52 0.39
CA ARG A 377 -32.23 -6.61 -0.40
C ARG A 377 -33.28 -7.37 -1.22
N ALA A 378 -34.52 -7.41 -0.73
CA ALA A 378 -35.64 -8.07 -1.40
C ALA A 378 -36.22 -7.28 -2.60
N ARG A 379 -35.76 -6.05 -2.84
CA ARG A 379 -36.18 -5.18 -3.96
C ARG A 379 -35.29 -5.35 -5.16
#